data_69573a5c4156a067b0f820d55dcda55d
#
_entry.id   69573a5c4156a067b0f820d55dcda55d
#
_cell.length_a   1.000
_cell.length_b   1.000
_cell.length_c   1.000
_cell.angle_alpha   90.00
_cell.angle_beta   90.00
_cell.angle_gamma   90.00
#
_symmetry.space_group_name_H-M   'P 1'
#
loop_
_entity.id
_entity.type
_entity.pdbx_description
1 polymer ?
#
loop_
_entity_poly.entity_id
_entity_poly.type
_entity_poly.pdbx_seq_one_letter_code
_entity_poly.pdbx_strand_id
1 'polypeptide(L)'
;VARNKYPEETINQILTVALNLFMQKGYEQTSIQDIINELGGLTKGAIYHHFKSKEEIWQAVIDHAFKGVDEMLSGIRDDKELNGLEKLRKISQASLDNAARNELASVGPNLLRNPKLLAAQIENILEKAVPVYIQPIIEQGMRDGSIRTDYPRELSEVLVILTNIWLNPEVIEASPEMMLRKVRFFDEILKGLGLDLFDEQMYQRYEELFRVSAREVSKEN
;
A
#
# COMPACT_ATOMS: atom_id res chain seq x y z
N VAL A 1 3.04 39.84 6.89
CA VAL A 1 2.92 38.35 7.00
C VAL A 1 2.49 37.87 5.62
N ALA A 2 3.39 37.20 4.87
CA ALA A 2 3.09 36.66 3.56
C ALA A 2 2.03 35.56 3.74
N ARG A 3 0.84 35.78 3.20
CA ARG A 3 -0.24 34.81 3.13
C ARG A 3 0.25 33.67 2.25
N ASN A 4 0.35 32.44 2.78
CA ASN A 4 0.80 31.26 2.05
C ASN A 4 -0.06 31.10 0.79
N LYS A 5 0.60 31.23 -0.39
CA LYS A 5 -0.07 31.29 -1.69
C LYS A 5 -0.57 29.92 -2.14
N TYR A 6 -0.06 28.83 -1.53
CA TYR A 6 -0.36 27.44 -1.86
C TYR A 6 -0.47 26.58 -0.59
N PRO A 7 -1.62 26.61 0.11
CA PRO A 7 -1.81 25.84 1.33
C PRO A 7 -1.64 24.34 1.12
N GLU A 8 -2.09 23.80 -0.03
CA GLU A 8 -2.01 22.37 -0.37
C GLU A 8 -0.58 21.89 -0.58
N GLU A 9 0.27 22.69 -1.24
CA GLU A 9 1.70 22.35 -1.42
C GLU A 9 2.42 22.25 -0.08
N THR A 10 2.11 23.17 0.84
CA THR A 10 2.69 23.16 2.19
C THR A 10 2.23 21.95 2.99
N ILE A 11 0.96 21.59 2.92
CA ILE A 11 0.44 20.39 3.57
C ILE A 11 1.14 19.15 3.00
N ASN A 12 1.22 19.01 1.68
CA ASN A 12 1.90 17.89 1.04
C ASN A 12 3.37 17.77 1.45
N GLN A 13 4.10 18.88 1.54
CA GLN A 13 5.49 18.90 2.03
C GLN A 13 5.58 18.43 3.49
N ILE A 14 4.69 18.91 4.36
CA ILE A 14 4.64 18.48 5.77
C ILE A 14 4.39 16.97 5.85
N LEU A 15 3.41 16.47 5.10
CA LEU A 15 3.04 15.05 5.13
C LEU A 15 4.16 14.15 4.59
N THR A 16 4.84 14.55 3.50
CA THR A 16 5.97 13.81 2.94
C THR A 16 7.13 13.72 3.93
N VAL A 17 7.53 14.85 4.53
CA VAL A 17 8.61 14.88 5.51
C VAL A 17 8.23 14.10 6.77
N ALA A 18 7.00 14.24 7.25
CA ALA A 18 6.51 13.51 8.42
C ALA A 18 6.51 11.99 8.16
N LEU A 19 6.03 11.55 7.00
CA LEU A 19 6.06 10.13 6.60
C LEU A 19 7.50 9.60 6.62
N ASN A 20 8.44 10.28 5.97
CA ASN A 20 9.84 9.86 5.94
C ASN A 20 10.45 9.74 7.34
N LEU A 21 10.20 10.71 8.23
CA LEU A 21 10.67 10.66 9.61
C LEU A 21 10.01 9.53 10.42
N PHE A 22 8.71 9.31 10.25
CA PHE A 22 8.01 8.20 10.88
C PHE A 22 8.53 6.85 10.40
N MET A 23 8.88 6.75 9.12
CA MET A 23 9.47 5.55 8.54
C MET A 23 10.89 5.30 9.08
N GLN A 24 11.74 6.32 9.14
CA GLN A 24 13.16 6.19 9.54
C GLN A 24 13.35 6.02 11.04
N LYS A 25 12.68 6.85 11.85
CA LYS A 25 12.88 6.90 13.30
C LYS A 25 11.77 6.20 14.09
N GLY A 26 10.65 5.87 13.44
CA GLY A 26 9.43 5.43 14.11
C GLY A 26 8.57 6.60 14.60
N TYR A 27 7.26 6.35 14.74
CA TYR A 27 6.31 7.36 15.19
C TYR A 27 6.67 7.92 16.58
N GLU A 28 6.96 7.06 17.55
CA GLU A 28 7.21 7.48 18.93
C GLU A 28 8.45 8.39 19.06
N GLN A 29 9.50 8.10 18.31
CA GLN A 29 10.78 8.82 18.37
C GLN A 29 10.79 10.11 17.51
N THR A 30 9.77 10.34 16.71
CA THR A 30 9.65 11.56 15.88
C THR A 30 8.85 12.61 16.64
N SER A 31 9.40 13.82 16.77
CA SER A 31 8.70 14.98 17.33
C SER A 31 8.23 15.93 16.21
N ILE A 32 7.25 16.81 16.53
CA ILE A 32 6.86 17.91 15.61
C ILE A 32 8.06 18.83 15.33
N GLN A 33 8.99 18.96 16.30
CA GLN A 33 10.20 19.76 16.12
C GLN A 33 11.15 19.14 15.09
N ASP A 34 11.25 17.80 15.02
CA ASP A 34 12.04 17.12 13.98
C ASP A 34 11.46 17.41 12.60
N ILE A 35 10.14 17.37 12.45
CA ILE A 35 9.46 17.70 11.19
C ILE A 35 9.74 19.16 10.77
N ILE A 36 9.67 20.10 11.73
CA ILE A 36 9.97 21.52 11.50
C ILE A 36 11.41 21.69 11.01
N ASN A 37 12.35 21.04 11.68
CA ASN A 37 13.78 21.16 11.36
C ASN A 37 14.09 20.62 9.96
N GLU A 38 13.47 19.49 9.58
CA GLU A 38 13.68 18.87 8.27
C GLU A 38 13.07 19.69 7.12
N LEU A 39 11.95 20.39 7.39
CA LEU A 39 11.31 21.26 6.39
C LEU A 39 12.13 22.53 6.05
N GLY A 40 13.10 22.91 6.88
CA GLY A 40 14.14 23.93 6.58
C GLY A 40 13.66 25.35 6.25
N GLY A 41 12.37 25.62 6.17
CA GLY A 41 11.83 26.92 5.79
C GLY A 41 10.47 27.28 6.38
N LEU A 42 9.83 26.32 7.03
CA LEU A 42 8.53 26.53 7.68
C LEU A 42 8.71 26.88 9.16
N THR A 43 7.96 27.90 9.61
CA THR A 43 7.95 28.25 11.04
C THR A 43 7.09 27.26 11.84
N LYS A 44 7.40 27.14 13.13
CA LYS A 44 6.58 26.37 14.07
C LYS A 44 5.09 26.76 14.00
N GLY A 45 4.82 28.08 13.89
CA GLY A 45 3.46 28.61 13.76
C GLY A 45 2.75 28.16 12.48
N ALA A 46 3.47 28.00 11.38
CA ALA A 46 2.89 27.53 10.11
C ALA A 46 2.41 26.08 10.22
N ILE A 47 3.18 25.20 10.88
CA ILE A 47 2.77 23.80 11.08
C ILE A 47 1.57 23.72 12.04
N TYR A 48 1.61 24.43 13.17
CA TYR A 48 0.51 24.44 14.14
C TYR A 48 -0.77 25.12 13.62
N HIS A 49 -0.66 25.90 12.53
CA HIS A 49 -1.84 26.39 11.81
C HIS A 49 -2.60 25.27 11.09
N HIS A 50 -1.89 24.26 10.57
CA HIS A 50 -2.47 23.12 9.85
C HIS A 50 -2.77 21.95 10.76
N PHE A 51 -1.89 21.64 11.71
CA PHE A 51 -1.96 20.45 12.57
C PHE A 51 -1.72 20.82 14.03
N LYS A 52 -2.66 20.48 14.90
CA LYS A 52 -2.58 20.82 16.34
C LYS A 52 -1.74 19.83 17.14
N SER A 53 -1.54 18.61 16.61
CA SER A 53 -0.84 17.54 17.31
C SER A 53 -0.08 16.63 16.32
N LYS A 54 0.85 15.86 16.84
CA LYS A 54 1.54 14.79 16.09
C LYS A 54 0.55 13.72 15.58
N GLU A 55 -0.50 13.46 16.36
CA GLU A 55 -1.56 12.51 15.99
C GLU A 55 -2.36 13.00 14.76
N GLU A 56 -2.69 14.29 14.68
CA GLU A 56 -3.34 14.88 13.50
C GLU A 56 -2.44 14.77 12.25
N ILE A 57 -1.13 15.02 12.41
CA ILE A 57 -0.16 14.82 11.31
C ILE A 57 -0.14 13.35 10.89
N TRP A 58 -0.08 12.43 11.85
CA TRP A 58 -0.10 10.99 11.57
C TRP A 58 -1.34 10.58 10.79
N GLN A 59 -2.52 10.95 11.24
CA GLN A 59 -3.77 10.62 10.54
C GLN A 59 -3.77 11.18 9.11
N ALA A 60 -3.36 12.43 8.94
CA ALA A 60 -3.28 13.04 7.62
C ALA A 60 -2.22 12.37 6.71
N VAL A 61 -1.10 11.88 7.27
CA VAL A 61 -0.09 11.09 6.53
C VAL A 61 -0.68 9.78 6.04
N ILE A 62 -1.41 9.06 6.89
CA ILE A 62 -2.07 7.80 6.53
C ILE A 62 -3.11 8.04 5.44
N ASP A 63 -4.00 9.02 5.62
CA ASP A 63 -5.02 9.37 4.63
C ASP A 63 -4.41 9.75 3.28
N HIS A 64 -3.30 10.51 3.30
CA HIS A 64 -2.58 10.91 2.09
C HIS A 64 -1.91 9.71 1.39
N ALA A 65 -1.30 8.81 2.15
CA ALA A 65 -0.62 7.64 1.61
C ALA A 65 -1.59 6.67 0.90
N PHE A 66 -2.81 6.52 1.43
CA PHE A 66 -3.82 5.63 0.84
C PHE A 66 -4.71 6.27 -0.23
N LYS A 67 -4.70 7.60 -0.37
CA LYS A 67 -5.61 8.32 -1.29
C LYS A 67 -5.51 7.84 -2.74
N GLY A 68 -4.30 7.70 -3.28
CA GLY A 68 -4.10 7.23 -4.65
C GLY A 68 -4.54 5.79 -4.87
N VAL A 69 -4.40 4.94 -3.84
CA VAL A 69 -4.87 3.55 -3.86
C VAL A 69 -6.41 3.51 -3.87
N ASP A 70 -7.06 4.34 -3.07
CA ASP A 70 -8.51 4.43 -3.02
C ASP A 70 -9.12 4.86 -4.35
N GLU A 71 -8.53 5.87 -4.99
CA GLU A 71 -8.97 6.35 -6.31
C GLU A 71 -8.82 5.26 -7.38
N MET A 72 -7.70 4.54 -7.39
CA MET A 72 -7.43 3.41 -8.28
C MET A 72 -8.44 2.28 -8.05
N LEU A 73 -8.63 1.84 -6.81
CA LEU A 73 -9.53 0.74 -6.47
C LEU A 73 -10.99 1.08 -6.79
N SER A 74 -11.44 2.30 -6.50
CA SER A 74 -12.76 2.79 -6.84
C SER A 74 -12.99 2.77 -8.35
N GLY A 75 -12.02 3.29 -9.13
CA GLY A 75 -12.10 3.32 -10.58
C GLY A 75 -12.23 1.93 -11.20
N ILE A 76 -11.48 0.94 -10.67
CA ILE A 76 -11.56 -0.44 -11.15
C ILE A 76 -12.86 -1.11 -10.70
N ARG A 77 -13.28 -0.91 -9.44
CA ARG A 77 -14.54 -1.47 -8.94
C ARG A 77 -15.75 -1.02 -9.77
N ASP A 78 -15.77 0.27 -10.13
CA ASP A 78 -16.90 0.90 -10.80
C ASP A 78 -16.84 0.78 -12.34
N ASP A 79 -15.78 0.19 -12.90
CA ASP A 79 -15.63 -0.10 -14.33
C ASP A 79 -16.69 -1.13 -14.77
N LYS A 80 -17.59 -0.74 -15.66
CA LYS A 80 -18.71 -1.57 -16.11
C LYS A 80 -18.35 -2.55 -17.25
N GLU A 81 -17.20 -2.34 -17.88
CA GLU A 81 -16.73 -3.17 -19.01
C GLU A 81 -16.03 -4.44 -18.53
N LEU A 82 -15.63 -4.48 -17.26
CA LEU A 82 -14.88 -5.61 -16.68
C LEU A 82 -15.78 -6.51 -15.83
N ASN A 83 -15.63 -7.84 -15.98
CA ASN A 83 -16.18 -8.81 -15.05
C ASN A 83 -15.38 -8.86 -13.73
N GLY A 84 -15.89 -9.59 -12.72
CA GLY A 84 -15.26 -9.62 -11.40
C GLY A 84 -13.81 -10.12 -11.42
N LEU A 85 -13.52 -11.18 -12.18
CA LEU A 85 -12.16 -11.74 -12.29
C LEU A 85 -11.20 -10.78 -13.00
N GLU A 86 -11.64 -10.12 -14.07
CA GLU A 86 -10.84 -9.11 -14.78
C GLU A 86 -10.50 -7.91 -13.89
N LYS A 87 -11.43 -7.50 -13.03
CA LYS A 87 -11.17 -6.45 -12.03
C LYS A 87 -10.09 -6.86 -11.04
N LEU A 88 -10.13 -8.08 -10.51
CA LEU A 88 -9.08 -8.59 -9.61
C LEU A 88 -7.72 -8.63 -10.32
N ARG A 89 -7.66 -9.10 -11.58
CA ARG A 89 -6.42 -9.06 -12.40
C ARG A 89 -5.90 -7.64 -12.57
N LYS A 90 -6.78 -6.70 -12.92
CA LYS A 90 -6.42 -5.28 -13.10
C LYS A 90 -5.89 -4.66 -11.81
N ILE A 91 -6.49 -4.97 -10.65
CA ILE A 91 -5.99 -4.54 -9.35
C ILE A 91 -4.59 -5.09 -9.07
N SER A 92 -4.39 -6.39 -9.29
CA SER A 92 -3.09 -7.03 -9.08
C SER A 92 -2.00 -6.41 -9.96
N GLN A 93 -2.29 -6.16 -11.23
CA GLN A 93 -1.36 -5.50 -12.17
C GLN A 93 -1.04 -4.06 -11.73
N ALA A 94 -2.07 -3.26 -11.41
CA ALA A 94 -1.90 -1.88 -10.96
C ALA A 94 -1.11 -1.78 -9.65
N SER A 95 -1.30 -2.73 -8.73
CA SER A 95 -0.55 -2.79 -7.48
C SER A 95 0.93 -3.08 -7.71
N LEU A 96 1.26 -3.99 -8.63
CA LEU A 96 2.65 -4.27 -9.03
C LEU A 96 3.30 -3.07 -9.72
N ASP A 97 2.57 -2.38 -10.62
CA ASP A 97 3.07 -1.19 -11.30
C ASP A 97 3.33 -0.04 -10.31
N ASN A 98 2.50 0.12 -9.29
CA ASN A 98 2.69 1.11 -8.24
C ASN A 98 3.88 0.76 -7.35
N ALA A 99 4.05 -0.50 -6.96
CA ALA A 99 5.20 -0.95 -6.19
C ALA A 99 6.53 -0.72 -6.94
N ALA A 100 6.57 -1.01 -8.25
CA ALA A 100 7.75 -0.79 -9.08
C ALA A 100 8.11 0.70 -9.30
N ARG A 101 7.12 1.62 -9.23
CA ARG A 101 7.33 3.07 -9.38
C ARG A 101 7.59 3.80 -8.07
N ASN A 102 7.31 3.17 -6.96
CA ASN A 102 7.39 3.81 -5.65
C ASN A 102 8.84 3.79 -5.18
N GLU A 103 9.61 4.86 -5.51
CA GLU A 103 10.96 5.07 -4.97
C GLU A 103 10.98 5.10 -3.43
N LEU A 104 9.84 5.40 -2.79
CA LEU A 104 9.67 5.31 -1.35
C LEU A 104 9.66 3.85 -0.83
N ALA A 105 9.26 2.89 -1.66
CA ALA A 105 9.34 1.47 -1.31
C ALA A 105 10.80 0.99 -1.22
N SER A 106 11.72 1.65 -1.93
CA SER A 106 13.15 1.31 -1.95
C SER A 106 13.94 1.82 -0.74
N VAL A 107 13.39 2.80 -0.02
CA VAL A 107 14.04 3.46 1.13
C VAL A 107 13.26 3.20 2.44
N GLY A 108 12.15 2.47 2.35
CA GLY A 108 11.26 2.21 3.49
C GLY A 108 11.87 1.23 4.49
N PRO A 109 11.93 1.59 5.80
CA PRO A 109 12.23 0.60 6.83
C PRO A 109 11.18 -0.50 6.80
N ASN A 110 11.63 -1.73 7.01
CA ASN A 110 10.78 -2.89 7.18
C ASN A 110 9.54 -2.55 8.07
N LEU A 111 8.33 -2.71 7.55
CA LEU A 111 7.08 -2.38 8.25
C LEU A 111 6.96 -3.07 9.62
N LEU A 112 7.59 -4.24 9.79
CA LEU A 112 7.67 -4.90 11.10
C LEU A 112 8.45 -4.09 12.14
N ARG A 113 9.35 -3.20 11.71
CA ARG A 113 10.06 -2.27 12.60
C ARG A 113 9.23 -1.03 12.97
N ASN A 114 8.07 -0.86 12.32
CA ASN A 114 7.13 0.22 12.62
C ASN A 114 5.74 -0.33 12.92
N PRO A 115 5.50 -0.82 14.15
CA PRO A 115 4.23 -1.47 14.51
C PRO A 115 3.00 -0.60 14.29
N LYS A 116 3.11 0.73 14.42
CA LYS A 116 1.99 1.65 14.19
C LYS A 116 1.60 1.73 12.73
N LEU A 117 2.57 1.72 11.79
CA LEU A 117 2.30 1.67 10.34
C LEU A 117 1.68 0.32 9.96
N LEU A 118 2.23 -0.78 10.47
CA LEU A 118 1.67 -2.11 10.22
C LEU A 118 0.24 -2.22 10.73
N ALA A 119 -0.05 -1.72 11.93
CA ALA A 119 -1.40 -1.70 12.48
C ALA A 119 -2.35 -0.87 11.60
N ALA A 120 -1.95 0.33 11.17
CA ALA A 120 -2.74 1.18 10.27
C ALA A 120 -3.00 0.50 8.92
N GLN A 121 -2.03 -0.25 8.38
CA GLN A 121 -2.22 -1.02 7.15
C GLN A 121 -3.22 -2.15 7.33
N ILE A 122 -3.13 -2.91 8.43
CA ILE A 122 -4.08 -4.00 8.72
C ILE A 122 -5.49 -3.43 8.93
N GLU A 123 -5.63 -2.34 9.66
CA GLU A 123 -6.90 -1.64 9.86
C GLU A 123 -7.49 -1.18 8.52
N ASN A 124 -6.69 -0.54 7.66
CA ASN A 124 -7.13 -0.14 6.32
C ASN A 124 -7.59 -1.33 5.48
N ILE A 125 -6.90 -2.48 5.55
CA ILE A 125 -7.29 -3.71 4.86
C ILE A 125 -8.68 -4.16 5.31
N LEU A 126 -8.88 -4.30 6.62
CA LEU A 126 -10.10 -4.91 7.18
C LEU A 126 -11.30 -3.97 7.17
N GLU A 127 -11.08 -2.68 7.42
CA GLU A 127 -12.14 -1.68 7.56
C GLU A 127 -12.51 -1.01 6.22
N LYS A 128 -11.61 -1.06 5.22
CA LYS A 128 -11.81 -0.34 3.96
C LYS A 128 -11.55 -1.19 2.72
N ALA A 129 -10.33 -1.68 2.52
CA ALA A 129 -9.96 -2.35 1.26
C ALA A 129 -10.85 -3.57 0.98
N VAL A 130 -11.07 -4.41 1.97
CA VAL A 130 -11.93 -5.60 1.86
C VAL A 130 -13.39 -5.21 1.66
N PRO A 131 -14.08 -4.52 2.60
CA PRO A 131 -15.54 -4.31 2.49
C PRO A 131 -15.94 -3.33 1.40
N VAL A 132 -15.10 -2.36 1.06
CA VAL A 132 -15.46 -1.30 0.12
C VAL A 132 -15.10 -1.66 -1.33
N TYR A 133 -14.01 -2.40 -1.54
CA TYR A 133 -13.50 -2.65 -2.89
C TYR A 133 -13.50 -4.13 -3.27
N ILE A 134 -12.81 -4.99 -2.53
CA ILE A 134 -12.52 -6.35 -3.00
C ILE A 134 -13.74 -7.26 -2.88
N GLN A 135 -14.44 -7.25 -1.76
CA GLN A 135 -15.64 -8.07 -1.57
C GLN A 135 -16.73 -7.74 -2.60
N PRO A 136 -17.09 -6.46 -2.89
CA PRO A 136 -18.05 -6.13 -3.94
C PRO A 136 -17.63 -6.61 -5.34
N ILE A 137 -16.32 -6.64 -5.65
CA ILE A 137 -15.80 -7.18 -6.91
C ILE A 137 -15.98 -8.70 -6.96
N ILE A 138 -15.66 -9.41 -5.87
CA ILE A 138 -15.86 -10.87 -5.79
C ILE A 138 -17.35 -11.20 -5.92
N GLU A 139 -18.22 -10.49 -5.21
CA GLU A 139 -19.67 -10.67 -5.32
C GLU A 139 -20.21 -10.36 -6.73
N GLN A 140 -19.62 -9.39 -7.43
CA GLN A 140 -19.91 -9.17 -8.85
C GLN A 140 -19.49 -10.40 -9.65
N GLY A 141 -18.28 -10.92 -9.46
CA GLY A 141 -17.78 -12.10 -10.16
C GLY A 141 -18.64 -13.35 -9.92
N MET A 142 -19.23 -13.48 -8.72
CA MET A 142 -20.21 -14.53 -8.44
C MET A 142 -21.49 -14.34 -9.27
N ARG A 143 -21.96 -13.11 -9.42
CA ARG A 143 -23.17 -12.81 -10.21
C ARG A 143 -22.96 -12.96 -11.72
N ASP A 144 -21.80 -12.59 -12.24
CA ASP A 144 -21.45 -12.70 -13.66
C ASP A 144 -20.84 -14.06 -14.05
N GLY A 145 -20.62 -14.93 -13.08
CA GLY A 145 -20.11 -16.29 -13.27
C GLY A 145 -18.60 -16.40 -13.46
N SER A 146 -17.86 -15.29 -13.35
CA SER A 146 -16.39 -15.28 -13.49
C SER A 146 -15.65 -15.75 -12.22
N ILE A 147 -16.31 -15.75 -11.06
CA ILE A 147 -15.77 -16.23 -9.77
C ILE A 147 -16.78 -17.20 -9.14
N ARG A 148 -16.28 -18.31 -8.60
CA ARG A 148 -17.08 -19.30 -7.87
C ARG A 148 -16.53 -19.46 -6.46
N THR A 149 -17.31 -19.05 -5.46
CA THR A 149 -16.99 -19.23 -4.04
C THR A 149 -18.27 -19.18 -3.19
N ASP A 150 -18.28 -19.91 -2.10
CA ASP A 150 -19.32 -19.79 -1.06
C ASP A 150 -18.91 -18.82 0.06
N TYR A 151 -17.68 -18.28 -0.02
CA TYR A 151 -17.01 -17.50 1.02
C TYR A 151 -16.45 -16.18 0.48
N PRO A 152 -17.31 -15.25 -0.02
CA PRO A 152 -16.81 -14.03 -0.70
C PRO A 152 -16.01 -13.11 0.23
N ARG A 153 -16.40 -13.01 1.50
CA ARG A 153 -15.70 -12.19 2.49
C ARG A 153 -14.35 -12.77 2.86
N GLU A 154 -14.33 -14.04 3.24
CA GLU A 154 -13.12 -14.75 3.66
C GLU A 154 -12.10 -14.79 2.51
N LEU A 155 -12.57 -15.01 1.28
CA LEU A 155 -11.72 -14.96 0.09
C LEU A 155 -11.13 -13.56 -0.11
N SER A 156 -11.92 -12.50 0.10
CA SER A 156 -11.45 -11.11 0.02
C SER A 156 -10.38 -10.83 1.07
N GLU A 157 -10.60 -11.23 2.31
CA GLU A 157 -9.65 -11.05 3.42
C GLU A 157 -8.33 -11.79 3.14
N VAL A 158 -8.40 -13.05 2.74
CA VAL A 158 -7.22 -13.88 2.41
C VAL A 158 -6.43 -13.28 1.26
N LEU A 159 -7.11 -12.87 0.16
CA LEU A 159 -6.45 -12.25 -0.99
C LEU A 159 -5.67 -11.01 -0.57
N VAL A 160 -6.30 -10.08 0.15
CA VAL A 160 -5.67 -8.80 0.50
C VAL A 160 -4.58 -8.98 1.55
N ILE A 161 -4.79 -9.82 2.58
CA ILE A 161 -3.78 -10.09 3.61
C ILE A 161 -2.56 -10.79 3.01
N LEU A 162 -2.75 -11.83 2.21
CA LEU A 162 -1.62 -12.55 1.62
C LEU A 162 -0.84 -11.67 0.65
N THR A 163 -1.51 -10.83 -0.14
CA THR A 163 -0.84 -9.93 -1.08
C THR A 163 -0.08 -8.82 -0.35
N ASN A 164 -0.69 -8.17 0.64
CA ASN A 164 -0.11 -6.96 1.27
C ASN A 164 0.80 -7.26 2.47
N ILE A 165 0.68 -8.43 3.09
CA ILE A 165 1.48 -8.79 4.26
C ILE A 165 2.45 -9.92 3.92
N TRP A 166 1.96 -11.05 3.42
CA TRP A 166 2.78 -12.26 3.23
C TRP A 166 3.69 -12.21 2.00
N LEU A 167 3.22 -11.59 0.90
CA LEU A 167 3.99 -11.37 -0.33
C LEU A 167 4.73 -10.03 -0.35
N ASN A 168 4.59 -9.21 0.68
CA ASN A 168 5.24 -7.90 0.73
C ASN A 168 6.66 -8.05 1.29
N PRO A 169 7.73 -7.75 0.49
CA PRO A 169 9.11 -7.84 0.96
C PRO A 169 9.46 -6.83 2.05
N GLU A 170 8.72 -5.72 2.17
CA GLU A 170 8.88 -4.74 3.24
C GLU A 170 8.33 -5.26 4.59
N VAL A 171 7.43 -6.24 4.58
CA VAL A 171 6.91 -6.89 5.78
C VAL A 171 7.71 -8.13 6.12
N ILE A 172 7.92 -9.02 5.14
CA ILE A 172 8.62 -10.29 5.35
C ILE A 172 9.88 -10.31 4.48
N GLU A 173 11.01 -10.07 5.11
CA GLU A 173 12.32 -10.13 4.48
C GLU A 173 12.61 -11.56 3.99
N ALA A 174 12.89 -11.70 2.69
CA ALA A 174 13.22 -12.97 2.07
C ALA A 174 14.04 -12.75 0.80
N SER A 175 14.80 -13.79 0.37
CA SER A 175 15.51 -13.72 -0.92
C SER A 175 14.53 -13.65 -2.10
N PRO A 176 14.94 -13.07 -3.26
CA PRO A 176 14.11 -13.02 -4.46
C PRO A 176 13.54 -14.40 -4.86
N GLU A 177 14.35 -15.45 -4.75
CA GLU A 177 13.92 -16.81 -5.06
C GLU A 177 12.83 -17.29 -4.08
N MET A 178 12.99 -16.98 -2.80
CA MET A 178 11.99 -17.32 -1.79
C MET A 178 10.68 -16.56 -2.02
N MET A 179 10.74 -15.27 -2.41
CA MET A 179 9.57 -14.48 -2.75
C MET A 179 8.86 -15.04 -3.99
N LEU A 180 9.59 -15.42 -5.04
CA LEU A 180 9.01 -16.06 -6.23
C LEU A 180 8.36 -17.41 -5.92
N ARG A 181 8.94 -18.20 -5.00
CA ARG A 181 8.30 -19.43 -4.53
C ARG A 181 6.98 -19.15 -3.82
N LYS A 182 6.91 -18.08 -3.00
CA LYS A 182 5.65 -17.68 -2.36
C LYS A 182 4.59 -17.27 -3.38
N VAL A 183 4.98 -16.51 -4.41
CA VAL A 183 4.06 -16.11 -5.49
C VAL A 183 3.49 -17.35 -6.21
N ARG A 184 4.33 -18.32 -6.57
CA ARG A 184 3.88 -19.57 -7.20
C ARG A 184 2.94 -20.36 -6.29
N PHE A 185 3.27 -20.49 -5.02
CA PHE A 185 2.42 -21.16 -4.04
C PHE A 185 1.07 -20.45 -3.86
N PHE A 186 1.08 -19.10 -3.86
CA PHE A 186 -0.14 -18.30 -3.80
C PHE A 186 -1.03 -18.52 -5.04
N ASP A 187 -0.44 -18.57 -6.23
CA ASP A 187 -1.16 -18.89 -7.47
C ASP A 187 -1.79 -20.29 -7.40
N GLU A 188 -1.07 -21.30 -6.88
CA GLU A 188 -1.63 -22.66 -6.67
C GLU A 188 -2.82 -22.65 -5.71
N ILE A 189 -2.74 -21.88 -4.61
CA ILE A 189 -3.88 -21.69 -3.69
C ILE A 189 -5.07 -21.09 -4.44
N LEU A 190 -4.86 -20.00 -5.19
CA LEU A 190 -5.92 -19.33 -5.92
C LEU A 190 -6.55 -20.20 -7.00
N LYS A 191 -5.76 -20.96 -7.75
CA LYS A 191 -6.25 -21.94 -8.73
C LYS A 191 -7.05 -23.05 -8.07
N GLY A 192 -6.62 -23.50 -6.90
CA GLY A 192 -7.38 -24.45 -6.07
C GLY A 192 -8.74 -23.90 -5.62
N LEU A 193 -8.88 -22.59 -5.50
CA LEU A 193 -10.13 -21.88 -5.20
C LEU A 193 -10.90 -21.43 -6.45
N GLY A 194 -10.45 -21.84 -7.66
CA GLY A 194 -11.09 -21.48 -8.93
C GLY A 194 -10.78 -20.06 -9.42
N LEU A 195 -9.74 -19.42 -8.88
CA LEU A 195 -9.29 -18.08 -9.29
C LEU A 195 -8.00 -18.18 -10.10
N ASP A 196 -8.10 -17.95 -11.40
CA ASP A 196 -6.94 -17.86 -12.30
C ASP A 196 -6.53 -16.40 -12.48
N LEU A 197 -5.77 -15.87 -11.52
CA LEU A 197 -5.35 -14.45 -11.50
C LEU A 197 -3.99 -14.22 -12.14
N PHE A 198 -3.11 -15.24 -12.16
CA PHE A 198 -1.72 -15.08 -12.58
C PHE A 198 -1.52 -15.55 -14.02
N ASP A 199 -0.87 -14.71 -14.81
CA ASP A 199 -0.34 -15.03 -16.12
C ASP A 199 1.19 -14.90 -16.14
N GLU A 200 1.83 -15.28 -17.24
CA GLU A 200 3.29 -15.22 -17.40
C GLU A 200 3.82 -13.78 -17.24
N GLN A 201 3.06 -12.77 -17.66
CA GLN A 201 3.46 -11.37 -17.53
C GLN A 201 3.48 -10.92 -16.08
N MET A 202 2.53 -11.38 -15.26
CA MET A 202 2.55 -11.12 -13.81
C MET A 202 3.75 -11.75 -13.12
N TYR A 203 4.11 -12.99 -13.47
CA TYR A 203 5.31 -13.64 -12.92
C TYR A 203 6.59 -12.85 -13.24
N GLN A 204 6.74 -12.38 -14.48
CA GLN A 204 7.89 -11.56 -14.88
C GLN A 204 7.96 -10.25 -14.07
N ARG A 205 6.83 -9.59 -13.84
CA ARG A 205 6.75 -8.36 -13.04
C ARG A 205 7.14 -8.60 -11.58
N TYR A 206 6.68 -9.69 -10.98
CA TYR A 206 7.09 -10.06 -9.61
C TYR A 206 8.60 -10.35 -9.56
N GLU A 207 9.15 -11.01 -10.55
CA GLU A 207 10.59 -11.28 -10.63
C GLU A 207 11.40 -9.99 -10.71
N GLU A 208 10.98 -9.03 -11.54
CA GLU A 208 11.61 -7.71 -11.64
C GLU A 208 11.54 -6.94 -10.32
N LEU A 209 10.36 -6.90 -9.70
CA LEU A 209 10.14 -6.23 -8.41
C LEU A 209 11.08 -6.76 -7.33
N PHE A 210 11.16 -8.09 -7.16
CA PHE A 210 12.01 -8.67 -6.12
C PHE A 210 13.50 -8.56 -6.42
N ARG A 211 13.91 -8.53 -7.69
CA ARG A 211 15.31 -8.27 -8.05
C ARG A 211 15.75 -6.83 -7.76
N VAL A 212 14.87 -5.85 -7.95
CA VAL A 212 15.14 -4.44 -7.62
C VAL A 212 15.25 -4.29 -6.12
N SER A 213 14.29 -4.76 -5.33
CA SER A 213 14.32 -4.69 -3.88
C SER A 213 15.58 -5.32 -3.27
N ALA A 214 16.09 -6.43 -3.81
CA ALA A 214 17.30 -7.08 -3.32
C ALA A 214 18.58 -6.29 -3.61
N ARG A 215 18.65 -5.54 -4.71
CA ARG A 215 19.82 -4.71 -5.06
C ARG A 215 19.97 -3.50 -4.15
N GLU A 216 18.88 -2.99 -3.64
CA GLU A 216 18.85 -1.82 -2.77
C GLU A 216 19.32 -2.19 -1.35
N VAL A 217 18.85 -3.30 -0.81
CA VAL A 217 19.34 -3.84 0.49
C VAL A 217 20.86 -4.11 0.46
N SER A 218 21.43 -4.50 -0.69
CA SER A 218 22.86 -4.77 -0.85
C SER A 218 23.73 -3.52 -0.94
N LYS A 219 23.16 -2.33 -1.11
CA LYS A 219 23.90 -1.05 -1.16
C LYS A 219 23.99 -0.35 0.20
N GLU A 220 23.16 -0.76 1.16
CA GLU A 220 23.10 -0.19 2.51
C GLU A 220 23.97 -0.98 3.54
N ASN A 221 24.55 -2.12 3.14
CA ASN A 221 25.49 -2.92 3.91
C ASN A 221 26.92 -2.78 3.34
#